data_a142317e5e6624db226cbf145cd765ce
#
_entry.id   a142317e5e6624db226cbf145cd765ce
#
_cell.length_a   1.000
_cell.length_b   1.000
_cell.length_c   1.000
_cell.angle_alpha   90.00
_cell.angle_beta   90.00
_cell.angle_gamma   90.00
#
_symmetry.space_group_name_H-M   'P 1'
#
loop_
_entity.id
_entity.type
_entity.pdbx_description
1 polymer ?
#
loop_
_entity_poly.entity_id
_entity_poly.type
_entity_poly.pdbx_seq_one_letter_code
_entity_poly.pdbx_strand_id
1 'polypeptide(L)'
;VEEQLRQAFVHAARQACAGANPQRLTSRISTLTGLTRREVTRIQAQAAPARAAEQSPATQLFTLWLTRPDYQGAQGPLELPRQGPAPSFEALAQAVTRDVHPRSLLEALCRLGLAEQDEPKDSVRLLASAFVPRNQWAQMVGYLGDNVGDHLRAAVTNVLGQGNEHFEQSIHADELSAHSLQQARQIISEQWRQLLTQVGPQLEALMRADAEAGRPQDQSLRLGLYSWMQAMPPARADAKEPHKPNHTEGH
;
A
#
# COMPACT_ATOMS: atom_id res chain seq x y z
N VAL A 1 -5.51 14.59 8.08
CA VAL A 1 -5.34 14.49 6.62
C VAL A 1 -4.99 15.85 6.00
N GLU A 2 -5.81 16.90 6.19
CA GLU A 2 -5.57 18.21 5.58
C GLU A 2 -4.21 18.81 5.97
N GLU A 3 -3.86 18.78 7.26
CA GLU A 3 -2.57 19.28 7.74
C GLU A 3 -1.38 18.49 7.15
N GLN A 4 -1.50 17.18 7.01
CA GLN A 4 -0.49 16.33 6.39
C GLN A 4 -0.32 16.64 4.89
N LEU A 5 -1.43 16.91 4.18
CA LEU A 5 -1.38 17.34 2.78
C LEU A 5 -0.69 18.70 2.65
N ARG A 6 -0.99 19.67 3.52
CA ARG A 6 -0.32 20.98 3.54
C ARG A 6 1.19 20.82 3.76
N GLN A 7 1.60 19.95 4.68
CA GLN A 7 3.01 19.65 4.93
C GLN A 7 3.67 19.02 3.70
N ALA A 8 3.02 18.03 3.06
CA ALA A 8 3.51 17.40 1.85
C ALA A 8 3.68 18.39 0.69
N PHE A 9 2.70 19.29 0.48
CA PHE A 9 2.79 20.33 -0.54
C PHE A 9 3.93 21.32 -0.28
N VAL A 10 4.13 21.76 0.96
CA VAL A 10 5.24 22.63 1.32
C VAL A 10 6.58 21.94 1.11
N HIS A 11 6.68 20.66 1.48
CA HIS A 11 7.90 19.87 1.28
C HIS A 11 8.23 19.71 -0.21
N ALA A 12 7.27 19.30 -1.02
CA ALA A 12 7.43 19.15 -2.47
C ALA A 12 7.79 20.48 -3.15
N ALA A 13 7.10 21.55 -2.81
CA ALA A 13 7.40 22.90 -3.33
C ALA A 13 8.80 23.36 -2.92
N ARG A 14 9.27 23.02 -1.72
CA ARG A 14 10.64 23.34 -1.28
C ARG A 14 11.68 22.60 -2.13
N GLN A 15 11.45 21.31 -2.42
CA GLN A 15 12.33 20.53 -3.29
C GLN A 15 12.35 21.10 -4.71
N ALA A 16 11.19 21.41 -5.28
CA ALA A 16 11.08 22.05 -6.61
C ALA A 16 11.73 23.43 -6.68
N CYS A 17 11.90 24.11 -5.55
CA CYS A 17 12.59 25.38 -5.43
C CYS A 17 14.09 25.24 -5.03
N ALA A 18 14.67 24.05 -5.08
CA ALA A 18 16.09 23.84 -4.79
C ALA A 18 16.93 24.73 -5.72
N GLY A 19 17.82 25.55 -5.12
CA GLY A 19 18.61 26.57 -5.85
C GLY A 19 17.97 27.97 -5.93
N ALA A 20 16.75 28.18 -5.42
CA ALA A 20 16.18 29.52 -5.32
C ALA A 20 16.85 30.35 -4.22
N ASN A 21 16.87 31.68 -4.42
CA ASN A 21 17.37 32.61 -3.40
C ASN A 21 16.62 32.41 -2.06
N PRO A 22 17.34 32.16 -0.93
CA PRO A 22 16.73 31.90 0.37
C PRO A 22 15.72 32.97 0.82
N GLN A 23 15.97 34.24 0.50
CA GLN A 23 15.10 35.34 0.85
C GLN A 23 13.73 35.31 0.13
N ARG A 24 13.64 34.61 -1.02
CA ARG A 24 12.42 34.50 -1.82
C ARG A 24 11.76 33.11 -1.70
N LEU A 25 12.42 32.17 -1.02
CA LEU A 25 11.97 30.76 -0.96
C LEU A 25 10.56 30.64 -0.38
N THR A 26 10.31 31.24 0.79
CA THR A 26 8.98 31.20 1.45
C THR A 26 7.88 31.79 0.57
N SER A 27 8.16 32.91 -0.13
CA SER A 27 7.20 33.52 -1.05
C SER A 27 6.89 32.61 -2.24
N ARG A 28 7.92 31.96 -2.78
CA ARG A 28 7.79 31.08 -3.92
C ARG A 28 7.01 29.81 -3.57
N ILE A 29 7.30 29.22 -2.41
CA ILE A 29 6.52 28.09 -1.88
C ILE A 29 5.06 28.50 -1.63
N SER A 30 4.82 29.68 -1.05
CA SER A 30 3.47 30.23 -0.86
C SER A 30 2.70 30.34 -2.18
N THR A 31 3.34 30.83 -3.24
CA THR A 31 2.73 30.95 -4.57
C THR A 31 2.44 29.58 -5.18
N LEU A 32 3.35 28.61 -5.06
CA LEU A 32 3.18 27.26 -5.62
C LEU A 32 2.11 26.44 -4.89
N THR A 33 2.00 26.61 -3.57
CA THR A 33 1.09 25.81 -2.74
C THR A 33 -0.27 26.45 -2.49
N GLY A 34 -0.41 27.75 -2.76
CA GLY A 34 -1.59 28.53 -2.38
C GLY A 34 -1.72 28.79 -0.88
N LEU A 35 -0.75 28.36 -0.07
CA LEU A 35 -0.74 28.58 1.38
C LEU A 35 -0.19 29.96 1.73
N THR A 36 -0.64 30.53 2.84
CA THR A 36 -0.09 31.80 3.32
C THR A 36 1.38 31.67 3.73
N ARG A 37 2.16 32.74 3.59
CA ARG A 37 3.58 32.75 4.03
C ARG A 37 3.74 32.35 5.50
N ARG A 38 2.79 32.73 6.35
CA ARG A 38 2.78 32.36 7.78
C ARG A 38 2.64 30.86 7.96
N GLU A 39 1.76 30.21 7.22
CA GLU A 39 1.58 28.75 7.24
C GLU A 39 2.81 28.03 6.68
N VAL A 40 3.36 28.49 5.56
CA VAL A 40 4.60 27.95 5.01
C VAL A 40 5.73 28.02 6.03
N THR A 41 5.93 29.16 6.71
CA THR A 41 6.97 29.32 7.75
C THR A 41 6.70 28.38 8.94
N ARG A 42 5.45 28.27 9.39
CA ARG A 42 5.06 27.35 10.47
C ARG A 42 5.39 25.90 10.12
N ILE A 43 5.02 25.46 8.92
CA ILE A 43 5.25 24.10 8.44
C ILE A 43 6.76 23.84 8.27
N GLN A 44 7.51 24.82 7.75
CA GLN A 44 8.97 24.68 7.61
C GLN A 44 9.71 24.63 8.95
N ALA A 45 9.17 25.25 9.99
CA ALA A 45 9.71 25.20 11.35
C ALA A 45 9.38 23.89 12.06
N GLN A 46 8.35 23.18 11.63
CA GLN A 46 8.07 21.83 12.10
C GLN A 46 9.11 20.88 11.48
N ALA A 47 9.77 20.09 12.32
CA ALA A 47 10.76 19.12 11.86
C ALA A 47 10.20 18.28 10.71
N ALA A 48 11.06 17.91 9.75
CA ALA A 48 10.70 17.05 8.62
C ALA A 48 9.84 15.87 9.11
N PRO A 49 8.82 15.45 8.32
CA PRO A 49 8.03 14.29 8.68
C PRO A 49 8.97 13.15 9.03
N ALA A 50 8.69 12.49 10.13
CA ALA A 50 9.41 11.31 10.55
C ALA A 50 9.64 10.40 9.33
N ARG A 51 10.81 9.78 9.25
CA ARG A 51 11.16 8.72 8.28
C ARG A 51 9.91 7.93 7.94
N ALA A 52 9.77 7.58 6.66
CA ALA A 52 8.76 6.62 6.21
C ALA A 52 8.59 5.56 7.29
N ALA A 53 7.37 5.43 7.80
CA ALA A 53 7.12 4.57 8.95
C ALA A 53 7.68 3.18 8.63
N GLU A 54 8.66 2.74 9.39
CA GLU A 54 9.16 1.37 9.29
C GLU A 54 7.93 0.47 9.43
N GLN A 55 7.80 -0.50 8.52
CA GLN A 55 6.70 -1.46 8.58
C GLN A 55 6.67 -2.04 9.98
N SER A 56 5.49 -2.08 10.60
CA SER A 56 5.38 -2.64 11.93
C SER A 56 5.88 -4.08 11.94
N PRO A 57 6.51 -4.56 13.01
CA PRO A 57 6.94 -5.96 13.10
C PRO A 57 5.82 -6.96 12.81
N ALA A 58 4.57 -6.64 13.15
CA ALA A 58 3.41 -7.46 12.82
C ALA A 58 3.16 -7.55 11.30
N THR A 59 3.35 -6.44 10.56
CA THR A 59 3.22 -6.43 9.10
C THR A 59 4.34 -7.23 8.44
N GLN A 60 5.56 -7.06 8.90
CA GLN A 60 6.71 -7.81 8.40
C GLN A 60 6.51 -9.31 8.64
N LEU A 61 6.08 -9.70 9.83
CA LEU A 61 5.79 -11.09 10.19
C LEU A 61 4.69 -11.68 9.31
N PHE A 62 3.60 -10.95 9.11
CA PHE A 62 2.51 -11.36 8.23
C PHE A 62 3.01 -11.58 6.79
N THR A 63 3.81 -10.66 6.26
CA THR A 63 4.39 -10.77 4.92
C THR A 63 5.32 -11.97 4.80
N LEU A 64 6.23 -12.17 5.77
CA LEU A 64 7.12 -13.34 5.77
C LEU A 64 6.35 -14.66 5.82
N TRP A 65 5.27 -14.73 6.60
CA TRP A 65 4.43 -15.94 6.65
C TRP A 65 3.77 -16.24 5.32
N LEU A 66 3.39 -15.19 4.56
CA LEU A 66 2.79 -15.33 3.23
C LEU A 66 3.80 -15.63 2.13
N THR A 67 5.08 -15.28 2.30
CA THR A 67 6.05 -15.32 1.20
C THR A 67 7.14 -16.36 1.35
N ARG A 68 7.53 -16.73 2.58
CA ARG A 68 8.64 -17.67 2.79
C ARG A 68 8.23 -19.10 2.44
N PRO A 69 9.02 -19.79 1.60
CA PRO A 69 8.72 -21.15 1.16
C PRO A 69 8.54 -22.15 2.31
N ASP A 70 9.37 -22.04 3.35
CA ASP A 70 9.35 -22.95 4.51
C ASP A 70 8.03 -22.87 5.31
N TYR A 71 7.25 -21.82 5.11
CA TYR A 71 5.98 -21.56 5.79
C TYR A 71 4.77 -21.72 4.86
N GLN A 72 4.98 -22.28 3.64
CA GLN A 72 3.94 -22.52 2.65
C GLN A 72 3.67 -23.99 2.46
N GLY A 73 2.40 -24.35 2.37
CA GLY A 73 1.93 -25.68 1.97
C GLY A 73 1.23 -25.63 0.61
N ALA A 74 0.75 -26.79 0.14
CA ALA A 74 0.06 -26.90 -1.15
C ALA A 74 -1.21 -26.04 -1.27
N GLN A 75 -1.84 -25.71 -0.13
CA GLN A 75 -3.09 -24.95 -0.08
C GLN A 75 -2.92 -23.51 0.46
N GLY A 76 -1.69 -23.03 0.64
CA GLY A 76 -1.38 -21.73 1.18
C GLY A 76 -0.52 -21.77 2.44
N PRO A 77 -0.52 -20.71 3.25
CA PRO A 77 0.27 -20.62 4.46
C PRO A 77 -0.03 -21.78 5.42
N LEU A 78 1.04 -22.37 5.96
CA LEU A 78 0.92 -23.46 6.94
C LEU A 78 0.27 -22.95 8.23
N GLU A 79 -0.52 -23.81 8.88
CA GLU A 79 -0.80 -23.70 10.29
C GLU A 79 0.47 -24.05 11.06
N LEU A 80 0.92 -23.16 11.94
CA LEU A 80 2.21 -23.26 12.62
C LEU A 80 2.03 -23.67 14.08
N PRO A 81 2.86 -24.55 14.63
CA PRO A 81 3.01 -24.67 16.06
C PRO A 81 3.35 -23.29 16.66
N ARG A 82 2.77 -22.96 17.81
CA ARG A 82 3.02 -21.66 18.44
C ARG A 82 4.48 -21.51 18.87
N GLN A 83 5.11 -22.59 19.34
CA GLN A 83 6.48 -22.61 19.83
C GLN A 83 7.29 -23.73 19.17
N GLY A 84 8.61 -23.65 19.27
CA GLY A 84 9.53 -24.69 18.81
C GLY A 84 10.41 -24.28 17.64
N PRO A 85 11.14 -25.25 17.05
CA PRO A 85 11.99 -24.99 15.91
C PRO A 85 11.16 -24.63 14.66
N ALA A 86 11.79 -24.02 13.67
CA ALA A 86 11.14 -23.74 12.39
C ALA A 86 10.71 -25.04 11.65
N PRO A 87 9.52 -25.05 11.01
CA PRO A 87 8.58 -23.93 10.91
C PRO A 87 7.67 -23.80 12.15
N SER A 88 7.81 -22.70 12.90
CA SER A 88 6.94 -22.36 14.02
C SER A 88 6.67 -20.85 14.04
N PHE A 89 5.60 -20.43 14.72
CA PHE A 89 5.30 -19.01 14.88
C PHE A 89 6.40 -18.27 15.64
N GLU A 90 6.95 -18.90 16.68
CA GLU A 90 8.04 -18.33 17.47
C GLU A 90 9.29 -18.08 16.61
N ALA A 91 9.70 -19.07 15.81
CA ALA A 91 10.85 -18.94 14.93
C ALA A 91 10.62 -17.86 13.86
N LEU A 92 9.41 -17.76 13.32
CA LEU A 92 9.03 -16.72 12.37
C LEU A 92 9.07 -15.32 13.01
N ALA A 93 8.55 -15.17 14.22
CA ALA A 93 8.57 -13.92 14.96
C ALA A 93 10.01 -13.46 15.29
N GLN A 94 10.87 -14.37 15.70
CA GLN A 94 12.29 -14.10 15.98
C GLN A 94 13.08 -13.73 14.72
N ALA A 95 12.67 -14.20 13.54
CA ALA A 95 13.28 -13.81 12.27
C ALA A 95 12.96 -12.34 11.89
N VAL A 96 11.85 -11.79 12.40
CA VAL A 96 11.46 -10.39 12.18
C VAL A 96 12.15 -9.46 13.15
N THR A 97 12.09 -9.77 14.44
CA THR A 97 12.65 -8.93 15.49
C THR A 97 12.94 -9.72 16.76
N ARG A 98 13.98 -9.29 17.47
CA ARG A 98 14.31 -9.81 18.80
C ARG A 98 13.86 -8.87 19.91
N ASP A 99 13.43 -7.66 19.57
CA ASP A 99 13.06 -6.62 20.53
C ASP A 99 11.62 -6.78 21.04
N VAL A 100 10.77 -7.52 20.29
CA VAL A 100 9.38 -7.76 20.64
C VAL A 100 9.16 -9.25 20.86
N HIS A 101 8.58 -9.58 22.02
CA HIS A 101 8.31 -10.97 22.36
C HIS A 101 7.30 -11.59 21.38
N PRO A 102 7.51 -12.85 20.89
CA PRO A 102 6.62 -13.53 19.95
C PRO A 102 5.14 -13.50 20.35
N ARG A 103 4.85 -13.66 21.65
CA ARG A 103 3.48 -13.58 22.17
C ARG A 103 2.81 -12.24 21.87
N SER A 104 3.54 -11.12 22.03
CA SER A 104 2.98 -9.79 21.76
C SER A 104 2.69 -9.59 20.27
N LEU A 105 3.50 -10.17 19.38
CA LEU A 105 3.24 -10.17 17.93
C LEU A 105 2.03 -11.04 17.60
N LEU A 106 1.85 -12.20 18.24
CA LEU A 106 0.67 -13.04 18.06
C LEU A 106 -0.60 -12.30 18.51
N GLU A 107 -0.59 -11.72 19.71
CA GLU A 107 -1.71 -10.93 20.23
C GLU A 107 -2.05 -9.76 19.28
N ALA A 108 -1.03 -9.12 18.67
CA ALA A 108 -1.24 -8.07 17.68
C ALA A 108 -1.91 -8.61 16.42
N LEU A 109 -1.45 -9.73 15.85
CA LEU A 109 -2.06 -10.35 14.66
C LEU A 109 -3.50 -10.82 14.92
N CYS A 110 -3.77 -11.44 16.07
CA CYS A 110 -5.11 -11.87 16.48
C CYS A 110 -6.06 -10.67 16.64
N ARG A 111 -5.60 -9.60 17.29
CA ARG A 111 -6.36 -8.35 17.44
C ARG A 111 -6.67 -7.69 16.10
N LEU A 112 -5.77 -7.82 15.13
CA LEU A 112 -5.96 -7.34 13.76
C LEU A 112 -6.87 -8.24 12.92
N GLY A 113 -7.27 -9.41 13.44
CA GLY A 113 -8.06 -10.39 12.71
C GLY A 113 -7.29 -11.06 11.57
N LEU A 114 -5.96 -11.06 11.63
CA LEU A 114 -5.08 -11.64 10.62
C LEU A 114 -4.70 -13.08 10.95
N ALA A 115 -4.67 -13.43 12.22
CA ALA A 115 -4.37 -14.77 12.69
C ALA A 115 -5.34 -15.19 13.79
N GLU A 116 -5.44 -16.49 13.98
CA GLU A 116 -6.19 -17.12 15.04
C GLU A 116 -5.31 -18.17 15.72
N GLN A 117 -5.39 -18.22 17.06
CA GLN A 117 -4.74 -19.23 17.86
C GLN A 117 -5.75 -20.34 18.18
N ASP A 118 -5.38 -21.57 17.89
CA ASP A 118 -6.07 -22.79 18.36
C ASP A 118 -5.41 -23.23 19.67
N GLU A 119 -6.00 -22.86 20.82
CA GLU A 119 -5.44 -23.17 22.14
C GLU A 119 -5.31 -24.68 22.39
N PRO A 120 -6.32 -25.53 22.06
CA PRO A 120 -6.22 -26.98 22.24
C PRO A 120 -5.05 -27.63 21.47
N LYS A 121 -4.71 -27.11 20.29
CA LYS A 121 -3.63 -27.66 19.47
C LYS A 121 -2.31 -26.91 19.68
N ASP A 122 -2.31 -25.83 20.43
CA ASP A 122 -1.19 -24.90 20.57
C ASP A 122 -0.61 -24.46 19.21
N SER A 123 -1.50 -24.19 18.26
CA SER A 123 -1.17 -23.80 16.89
C SER A 123 -1.72 -22.41 16.53
N VAL A 124 -1.19 -21.84 15.46
CA VAL A 124 -1.59 -20.54 14.93
C VAL A 124 -1.81 -20.66 13.43
N ARG A 125 -2.93 -20.12 12.94
CA ARG A 125 -3.22 -20.06 11.50
C ARG A 125 -3.51 -18.64 11.03
N LEU A 126 -3.17 -18.34 9.78
CA LEU A 126 -3.57 -17.10 9.14
C LEU A 126 -5.05 -17.16 8.72
N LEU A 127 -5.78 -16.06 8.97
CA LEU A 127 -7.18 -15.90 8.59
C LEU A 127 -7.38 -15.10 7.30
N ALA A 128 -6.38 -14.33 6.89
CA ALA A 128 -6.49 -13.41 5.78
C ALA A 128 -5.33 -13.60 4.79
N SER A 129 -5.65 -13.51 3.50
CA SER A 129 -4.67 -13.50 2.41
C SER A 129 -4.15 -12.11 2.06
N ALA A 130 -4.74 -11.07 2.64
CA ALA A 130 -4.35 -9.68 2.45
C ALA A 130 -4.44 -8.90 3.76
N PHE A 131 -3.45 -8.04 3.98
CA PHE A 131 -3.39 -7.20 5.17
C PHE A 131 -4.38 -6.03 5.05
N VAL A 132 -5.52 -6.13 5.72
CA VAL A 132 -6.45 -5.01 5.93
C VAL A 132 -6.68 -4.87 7.43
N PRO A 133 -5.95 -4.00 8.12
CA PRO A 133 -6.11 -3.83 9.57
C PRO A 133 -7.53 -3.33 9.86
N ARG A 134 -8.27 -4.09 10.68
CA ARG A 134 -9.58 -3.65 11.19
C ARG A 134 -9.38 -3.13 12.60
N ASN A 135 -10.06 -2.02 12.95
CA ASN A 135 -10.11 -1.46 14.31
C ASN A 135 -8.85 -0.72 14.85
N GLN A 136 -7.85 -0.39 14.03
CA GLN A 136 -6.71 0.44 14.44
C GLN A 136 -6.58 1.67 13.52
N TRP A 137 -7.35 2.72 13.82
CA TRP A 137 -7.43 3.93 12.99
C TRP A 137 -6.08 4.55 12.67
N ALA A 138 -5.22 4.73 13.67
CA ALA A 138 -3.90 5.35 13.45
C ALA A 138 -3.02 4.53 12.48
N GLN A 139 -3.03 3.20 12.62
CA GLN A 139 -2.30 2.30 11.74
C GLN A 139 -2.90 2.25 10.33
N MET A 140 -4.24 2.24 10.23
CA MET A 140 -4.93 2.31 8.93
C MET A 140 -4.62 3.61 8.19
N VAL A 141 -4.57 4.74 8.89
CA VAL A 141 -4.19 6.04 8.30
C VAL A 141 -2.71 6.05 7.90
N GLY A 142 -1.83 5.39 8.66
CA GLY A 142 -0.43 5.18 8.26
C GLY A 142 -0.33 4.43 6.93
N TYR A 143 -0.98 3.27 6.81
CA TYR A 143 -1.00 2.50 5.55
C TYR A 143 -1.63 3.26 4.39
N LEU A 144 -2.71 4.00 4.64
CA LEU A 144 -3.29 4.88 3.63
C LEU A 144 -2.26 5.89 3.12
N GLY A 145 -1.53 6.53 4.05
CA GLY A 145 -0.50 7.50 3.72
C GLY A 145 0.64 6.89 2.90
N ASP A 146 1.13 5.72 3.31
CA ASP A 146 2.23 5.03 2.65
C ASP A 146 1.82 4.53 1.24
N ASN A 147 0.72 3.77 1.16
CA ASN A 147 0.29 3.16 -0.11
C ASN A 147 -0.13 4.20 -1.14
N VAL A 148 -0.97 5.18 -0.75
CA VAL A 148 -1.41 6.24 -1.67
C VAL A 148 -0.25 7.18 -2.00
N GLY A 149 0.62 7.47 -1.02
CA GLY A 149 1.80 8.31 -1.23
C GLY A 149 2.81 7.69 -2.20
N ASP A 150 3.08 6.39 -2.11
CA ASP A 150 3.99 5.70 -3.02
C ASP A 150 3.41 5.61 -4.44
N HIS A 151 2.12 5.27 -4.57
CA HIS A 151 1.44 5.26 -5.87
C HIS A 151 1.40 6.65 -6.51
N LEU A 152 1.05 7.69 -5.74
CA LEU A 152 1.05 9.06 -6.23
C LEU A 152 2.44 9.51 -6.69
N ARG A 153 3.51 9.18 -5.96
CA ARG A 153 4.88 9.49 -6.38
C ARG A 153 5.24 8.79 -7.69
N ALA A 154 4.92 7.51 -7.83
CA ALA A 154 5.15 6.76 -9.06
C ALA A 154 4.43 7.42 -10.25
N ALA A 155 3.13 7.68 -10.12
CA ALA A 155 2.32 8.31 -11.15
C ALA A 155 2.83 9.72 -11.54
N VAL A 156 3.15 10.56 -10.56
CA VAL A 156 3.68 11.91 -10.80
C VAL A 156 5.05 11.85 -11.48
N THR A 157 5.93 10.94 -11.08
CA THR A 157 7.25 10.76 -11.71
C THR A 157 7.09 10.37 -13.19
N ASN A 158 6.19 9.44 -13.49
CA ASN A 158 5.89 9.03 -14.87
C ASN A 158 5.34 10.19 -15.70
N VAL A 159 4.40 10.99 -15.14
CA VAL A 159 3.82 12.15 -15.84
C VAL A 159 4.86 13.24 -16.12
N LEU A 160 5.77 13.49 -15.17
CA LEU A 160 6.81 14.51 -15.32
C LEU A 160 7.98 14.04 -16.18
N GLY A 161 8.11 12.74 -16.47
CA GLY A 161 9.24 12.17 -17.20
C GLY A 161 10.59 12.37 -16.51
N GLN A 162 10.58 12.49 -15.19
CA GLN A 162 11.78 12.75 -14.38
C GLN A 162 12.24 11.45 -13.69
N GLY A 163 13.40 10.93 -14.10
CA GLY A 163 14.00 9.74 -13.49
C GLY A 163 13.60 8.43 -14.19
N ASN A 164 13.63 7.32 -13.45
CA ASN A 164 13.24 6.01 -13.96
C ASN A 164 11.72 5.89 -14.03
N GLU A 165 11.22 5.26 -15.07
CA GLU A 165 9.82 4.94 -15.20
C GLU A 165 9.40 3.92 -14.13
N HIS A 166 8.27 4.18 -13.49
CA HIS A 166 7.66 3.25 -12.54
C HIS A 166 6.58 2.43 -13.23
N PHE A 167 6.47 1.17 -12.84
CA PHE A 167 5.37 0.34 -13.33
C PHE A 167 4.05 0.87 -12.77
N GLU A 168 3.14 1.27 -13.66
CA GLU A 168 1.82 1.76 -13.33
C GLU A 168 0.84 1.31 -14.42
N GLN A 169 -0.06 0.39 -14.07
CA GLN A 169 -1.05 -0.13 -14.99
C GLN A 169 -2.33 -0.53 -14.27
N SER A 170 -3.47 -0.34 -14.92
CA SER A 170 -4.78 -0.77 -14.42
C SER A 170 -5.52 -1.60 -15.46
N ILE A 171 -6.40 -2.49 -14.98
CA ILE A 171 -7.35 -3.25 -15.78
C ILE A 171 -8.75 -2.78 -15.37
N HIS A 172 -9.60 -2.51 -16.35
CA HIS A 172 -10.99 -2.12 -16.14
C HIS A 172 -11.92 -3.22 -16.64
N ALA A 173 -12.96 -3.51 -15.85
CA ALA A 173 -14.03 -4.43 -16.22
C ALA A 173 -15.35 -3.86 -15.68
N ASP A 174 -16.18 -3.37 -16.58
CA ASP A 174 -17.51 -2.83 -16.30
C ASP A 174 -18.59 -3.88 -16.55
N GLU A 175 -19.82 -3.57 -16.18
CA GLU A 175 -21.01 -4.41 -16.39
C GLU A 175 -20.96 -5.78 -15.66
N LEU A 176 -20.19 -5.88 -14.59
CA LEU A 176 -20.13 -7.08 -13.78
C LEU A 176 -21.31 -7.17 -12.81
N SER A 177 -21.89 -8.36 -12.67
CA SER A 177 -22.87 -8.63 -11.62
C SER A 177 -22.20 -8.64 -10.23
N ALA A 178 -23.00 -8.49 -9.17
CA ALA A 178 -22.52 -8.63 -7.79
C ALA A 178 -21.88 -10.02 -7.54
N HIS A 179 -22.41 -11.07 -8.18
CA HIS A 179 -21.86 -12.42 -8.12
C HIS A 179 -20.48 -12.48 -8.79
N SER A 180 -20.34 -11.92 -9.99
CA SER A 180 -19.07 -11.88 -10.71
C SER A 180 -18.01 -11.03 -9.97
N LEU A 181 -18.42 -9.92 -9.31
CA LEU A 181 -17.52 -9.15 -8.45
C LEU A 181 -16.96 -9.97 -7.28
N GLN A 182 -17.78 -10.85 -6.70
CA GLN A 182 -17.31 -11.74 -5.64
C GLN A 182 -16.30 -12.76 -6.16
N GLN A 183 -16.51 -13.32 -7.34
CA GLN A 183 -15.55 -14.19 -8.00
C GLN A 183 -14.26 -13.44 -8.37
N ALA A 184 -14.36 -12.24 -8.90
CA ALA A 184 -13.21 -11.39 -9.22
C ALA A 184 -12.33 -11.12 -7.98
N ARG A 185 -12.94 -10.89 -6.81
CA ARG A 185 -12.19 -10.74 -5.55
C ARG A 185 -11.35 -11.97 -5.22
N GLN A 186 -11.91 -13.15 -5.40
CA GLN A 186 -11.19 -14.42 -5.15
C GLN A 186 -10.03 -14.58 -6.12
N ILE A 187 -10.26 -14.32 -7.42
CA ILE A 187 -9.22 -14.37 -8.45
C ILE A 187 -8.09 -13.39 -8.12
N ILE A 188 -8.41 -12.13 -7.81
CA ILE A 188 -7.40 -11.10 -7.49
C ILE A 188 -6.58 -11.52 -6.25
N SER A 189 -7.23 -12.00 -5.19
CA SER A 189 -6.55 -12.45 -3.98
C SER A 189 -5.61 -13.61 -4.26
N GLU A 190 -6.03 -14.58 -5.06
CA GLU A 190 -5.21 -15.73 -5.42
C GLU A 190 -4.01 -15.33 -6.28
N GLN A 191 -4.22 -14.49 -7.31
CA GLN A 191 -3.14 -14.01 -8.16
C GLN A 191 -2.14 -13.14 -7.39
N TRP A 192 -2.60 -12.32 -6.45
CA TRP A 192 -1.72 -11.56 -5.57
C TRP A 192 -0.88 -12.47 -4.67
N ARG A 193 -1.48 -13.50 -4.10
CA ARG A 193 -0.77 -14.48 -3.29
C ARG A 193 0.31 -15.20 -4.11
N GLN A 194 0.00 -15.64 -5.33
CA GLN A 194 0.96 -16.26 -6.23
C GLN A 194 2.12 -15.31 -6.58
N LEU A 195 1.83 -14.05 -6.86
CA LEU A 195 2.85 -13.04 -7.12
C LEU A 195 3.77 -12.85 -5.92
N LEU A 196 3.23 -12.74 -4.71
CA LEU A 196 4.03 -12.60 -3.49
C LEU A 196 4.94 -13.80 -3.26
N THR A 197 4.43 -15.02 -3.44
CA THR A 197 5.22 -16.26 -3.27
C THR A 197 6.29 -16.44 -4.33
N GLN A 198 6.14 -15.85 -5.50
CA GLN A 198 7.15 -15.90 -6.57
C GLN A 198 8.18 -14.80 -6.45
N VAL A 199 7.73 -13.56 -6.21
CA VAL A 199 8.61 -12.36 -6.22
C VAL A 199 9.36 -12.22 -4.89
N GLY A 200 8.71 -12.50 -3.75
CA GLY A 200 9.33 -12.34 -2.44
C GLY A 200 10.68 -13.04 -2.29
N PRO A 201 10.78 -14.36 -2.54
CA PRO A 201 12.05 -15.08 -2.47
C PRO A 201 13.13 -14.57 -3.44
N GLN A 202 12.72 -14.08 -4.62
CA GLN A 202 13.67 -13.52 -5.59
C GLN A 202 14.26 -12.20 -5.07
N LEU A 203 13.43 -11.33 -4.48
CA LEU A 203 13.91 -10.09 -3.87
C LEU A 203 14.84 -10.37 -2.67
N GLU A 204 14.49 -11.33 -1.82
CA GLU A 204 15.38 -11.75 -0.72
C GLU A 204 16.73 -12.29 -1.23
N ALA A 205 16.72 -13.05 -2.34
CA ALA A 205 17.95 -13.54 -2.97
C ALA A 205 18.81 -12.40 -3.51
N LEU A 206 18.20 -11.38 -4.13
CA LEU A 206 18.91 -10.18 -4.59
C LEU A 206 19.54 -9.41 -3.41
N MET A 207 18.77 -9.18 -2.33
CA MET A 207 19.27 -8.51 -1.13
C MET A 207 20.47 -9.25 -0.52
N ARG A 208 20.42 -10.59 -0.47
CA ARG A 208 21.51 -11.42 0.02
C ARG A 208 22.73 -11.34 -0.88
N ALA A 209 22.56 -11.44 -2.19
CA ALA A 209 23.65 -11.32 -3.15
C ALA A 209 24.34 -9.94 -3.10
N ASP A 210 23.56 -8.87 -2.85
CA ASP A 210 24.14 -7.54 -2.67
C ASP A 210 24.95 -7.44 -1.38
N ALA A 211 24.46 -8.01 -0.28
CA ALA A 211 25.20 -8.06 0.98
C ALA A 211 26.51 -8.86 0.86
N GLU A 212 26.46 -10.05 0.24
CA GLU A 212 27.62 -10.91 0.01
C GLU A 212 28.67 -10.24 -0.90
N ALA A 213 28.23 -9.48 -1.90
CA ALA A 213 29.10 -8.75 -2.80
C ALA A 213 29.58 -7.39 -2.26
N GLY A 214 29.16 -6.98 -1.07
CA GLY A 214 29.49 -5.70 -0.47
C GLY A 214 28.96 -4.49 -1.26
N ARG A 215 27.88 -4.66 -2.01
CA ARG A 215 27.25 -3.56 -2.77
C ARG A 215 26.51 -2.61 -1.83
N PRO A 216 26.43 -1.30 -2.14
CA PRO A 216 25.61 -0.36 -1.38
C PRO A 216 24.15 -0.81 -1.34
N GLN A 217 23.57 -0.92 -0.13
CA GLN A 217 22.18 -1.29 0.08
C GLN A 217 21.36 -0.04 0.44
N ASP A 218 21.35 0.95 -0.44
CA ASP A 218 20.78 2.29 -0.27
C ASP A 218 19.49 2.52 -1.09
N GLN A 219 19.02 1.48 -1.80
CA GLN A 219 17.80 1.53 -2.61
C GLN A 219 16.66 0.79 -1.94
N SER A 220 15.43 1.22 -2.20
CA SER A 220 14.23 0.54 -1.73
C SER A 220 13.24 0.33 -2.86
N LEU A 221 12.57 -0.83 -2.88
CA LEU A 221 11.48 -1.17 -3.76
C LEU A 221 10.23 -1.41 -2.94
N ARG A 222 9.10 -0.88 -3.39
CA ARG A 222 7.78 -1.21 -2.86
C ARG A 222 6.88 -1.65 -4.00
N LEU A 223 6.22 -2.77 -3.83
CA LEU A 223 5.24 -3.33 -4.75
C LEU A 223 3.92 -3.48 -4.00
N GLY A 224 2.86 -2.90 -4.53
CA GLY A 224 1.52 -2.97 -3.98
C GLY A 224 0.47 -3.22 -5.04
N LEU A 225 -0.67 -3.79 -4.62
CA LEU A 225 -1.85 -3.98 -5.45
C LEU A 225 -3.02 -3.27 -4.78
N TYR A 226 -3.83 -2.58 -5.58
CA TYR A 226 -5.13 -2.08 -5.14
C TYR A 226 -6.22 -2.54 -6.09
N SER A 227 -7.43 -2.70 -5.57
CA SER A 227 -8.63 -2.90 -6.38
C SER A 227 -9.74 -2.00 -5.85
N TRP A 228 -10.51 -1.41 -6.76
CA TRP A 228 -11.68 -0.60 -6.45
C TRP A 228 -12.91 -1.22 -7.08
N MET A 229 -13.96 -1.40 -6.30
CA MET A 229 -15.21 -1.99 -6.75
C MET A 229 -16.37 -1.12 -6.27
N GLN A 230 -17.24 -0.74 -7.19
CA GLN A 230 -18.41 0.09 -6.89
C GLN A 230 -19.60 -0.32 -7.77
N ALA A 231 -20.80 0.05 -7.35
CA ALA A 231 -21.98 -0.04 -8.20
C ALA A 231 -21.84 0.96 -9.36
N MET A 232 -22.18 0.53 -10.57
CA MET A 232 -22.26 1.46 -11.70
C MET A 232 -23.45 2.42 -11.50
N PRO A 233 -23.32 3.69 -11.93
CA PRO A 233 -24.47 4.57 -11.98
C PRO A 233 -25.53 3.94 -12.92
N PRO A 234 -26.84 4.14 -12.63
CA PRO A 234 -27.89 3.65 -13.51
C PRO A 234 -27.67 4.20 -14.92
N ALA A 235 -27.85 3.33 -15.94
CA ALA A 235 -27.78 3.76 -17.32
C ALA A 235 -28.68 4.99 -17.48
N ARG A 236 -28.16 6.07 -18.07
CA ARG A 236 -29.00 7.22 -18.41
C ARG A 236 -30.10 6.70 -19.31
N ALA A 237 -31.35 6.77 -18.84
CA ALA A 237 -32.50 6.55 -19.70
C ALA A 237 -32.33 7.47 -20.90
N ASP A 238 -32.26 6.89 -22.07
CA ASP A 238 -32.06 7.61 -23.34
C ASP A 238 -32.93 8.85 -23.34
N ALA A 239 -32.30 10.01 -23.40
CA ALA A 239 -33.02 11.23 -23.70
C ALA A 239 -33.64 10.99 -25.09
N LYS A 240 -34.95 10.69 -25.13
CA LYS A 240 -35.70 10.66 -26.37
C LYS A 240 -35.36 11.94 -27.11
N GLU A 241 -34.68 11.81 -28.24
CA GLU A 241 -34.51 12.93 -29.16
C GLU A 241 -35.90 13.57 -29.39
N PRO A 242 -36.03 14.89 -29.22
CA PRO A 242 -37.27 15.53 -29.53
C PRO A 242 -37.54 15.34 -31.01
N HIS A 243 -38.65 14.61 -31.32
CA HIS A 243 -39.22 14.40 -32.64
C HIS A 243 -39.31 15.74 -33.36
N LYS A 244 -38.44 16.00 -34.33
CA LYS A 244 -38.55 17.17 -35.23
C LYS A 244 -39.86 17.07 -35.98
N PRO A 245 -40.78 18.06 -35.91
CA PRO A 245 -41.96 18.06 -36.73
C PRO A 245 -41.54 18.20 -38.22
N ASN A 246 -42.02 17.26 -39.03
CA ASN A 246 -41.93 17.33 -40.48
C ASN A 246 -42.63 18.62 -40.94
N HIS A 247 -41.85 19.58 -41.39
CA HIS A 247 -42.37 20.64 -42.24
C HIS A 247 -42.67 20.03 -43.63
N THR A 248 -43.97 19.75 -43.85
CA THR A 248 -44.54 19.57 -45.17
C THR A 248 -44.54 20.93 -45.85
N GLU A 249 -43.63 21.15 -46.76
CA GLU A 249 -43.76 22.23 -47.73
C GLU A 249 -44.76 21.77 -48.80
N GLY A 250 -45.92 22.45 -48.81
CA GLY A 250 -46.89 22.43 -49.89
C GLY A 250 -46.75 23.72 -50.68
N HIS A 251 -46.50 23.54 -52.01
CA HIS A 251 -46.52 24.51 -53.11
C HIS A 251 -45.45 25.55 -53.17
#